data_8fae60fea4abf015f55505f2708995c5
#
_entry.id   8fae60fea4abf015f55505f2708995c5
#
_cell.length_a   1.000
_cell.length_b   1.000
_cell.length_c   1.000
_cell.angle_alpha   90.00
_cell.angle_beta   90.00
_cell.angle_gamma   90.00
#
_symmetry.space_group_name_H-M   'P 1'
#
loop_
_entity.id
_entity.type
_entity.pdbx_description
1 polymer ?
#
loop_
_entity_poly.entity_id
_entity_poly.type
_entity_poly.pdbx_seq_one_letter_code
_entity_poly.pdbx_strand_id
1 'polypeptide(L)'
;MSIRIKVANTAKELDDVFTLRHEVFIQERGKFSSSSLDYPRIVDHFDTLPGVANVVAYEGNKAIATLRVNRDTPIGLPADGHFDFSNIRSSIKRQYRDSNGQEPIFVSGSMLAIHKDYRNK
;
A
#
# COMPACT_ATOMS: atom_id res chain seq x y z
N MET A 1 -19.08 -16.10 -7.95
CA MET A 1 -18.14 -14.96 -8.02
C MET A 1 -16.74 -15.48 -7.77
N SER A 2 -15.82 -15.24 -8.67
CA SER A 2 -14.44 -15.68 -8.53
C SER A 2 -13.54 -14.45 -8.40
N ILE A 3 -12.81 -14.38 -7.30
CA ILE A 3 -11.89 -13.28 -7.03
C ILE A 3 -10.46 -13.79 -7.13
N ARG A 4 -9.64 -13.09 -7.89
CA ARG A 4 -8.23 -13.41 -8.08
C ARG A 4 -7.39 -12.34 -7.40
N ILE A 5 -6.49 -12.74 -6.51
CA ILE A 5 -5.60 -11.83 -5.78
C ILE A 5 -4.18 -12.06 -6.27
N LYS A 6 -3.46 -10.97 -6.55
CA LYS A 6 -2.09 -11.06 -7.02
C LYS A 6 -1.30 -9.80 -6.66
N VAL A 7 0.01 -9.87 -6.78
CA VAL A 7 0.87 -8.69 -6.75
C VAL A 7 0.88 -8.09 -8.14
N ALA A 8 0.58 -6.80 -8.25
CA ALA A 8 0.62 -6.09 -9.53
C ALA A 8 2.06 -6.03 -10.04
N ASN A 9 2.30 -6.57 -11.23
CA ASN A 9 3.64 -6.62 -11.83
C ASN A 9 3.67 -6.22 -13.30
N THR A 10 2.57 -5.69 -13.81
CA THR A 10 2.52 -5.12 -15.16
C THR A 10 2.09 -3.67 -15.10
N ALA A 11 2.39 -2.92 -16.15
CA ALA A 11 1.98 -1.51 -16.23
C ALA A 11 0.47 -1.37 -16.10
N LYS A 12 -0.29 -2.25 -16.73
CA LYS A 12 -1.75 -2.22 -16.67
C LYS A 12 -2.25 -2.48 -15.25
N GLU A 13 -1.68 -3.45 -14.56
CA GLU A 13 -2.09 -3.79 -13.19
C GLU A 13 -1.76 -2.66 -12.22
N LEU A 14 -0.61 -2.03 -12.37
CA LEU A 14 -0.26 -0.86 -11.57
C LEU A 14 -1.19 0.31 -11.87
N ASP A 15 -1.54 0.52 -13.13
CA ASP A 15 -2.51 1.55 -13.50
C ASP A 15 -3.87 1.28 -12.86
N ASP A 16 -4.31 0.03 -12.83
CA ASP A 16 -5.56 -0.37 -12.16
C ASP A 16 -5.51 -0.05 -10.67
N VAL A 17 -4.38 -0.32 -10.00
CA VAL A 17 -4.19 -0.01 -8.59
C VAL A 17 -4.30 1.49 -8.33
N PHE A 18 -3.56 2.30 -9.07
CA PHE A 18 -3.51 3.74 -8.87
C PHE A 18 -4.85 4.40 -9.19
N THR A 19 -5.54 3.89 -10.19
CA THR A 19 -6.88 4.36 -10.57
C THR A 19 -7.90 4.04 -9.48
N LEU A 20 -7.86 2.84 -8.93
CA LEU A 20 -8.77 2.45 -7.87
C LEU A 20 -8.55 3.28 -6.61
N ARG A 21 -7.29 3.59 -6.26
CA ARG A 21 -6.99 4.50 -5.15
C ARG A 21 -7.65 5.86 -5.34
N HIS A 22 -7.52 6.44 -6.53
CA HIS A 22 -8.13 7.72 -6.85
C HIS A 22 -9.64 7.67 -6.71
N GLU A 23 -10.25 6.62 -7.27
CA GLU A 23 -11.69 6.43 -7.22
C GLU A 23 -12.21 6.38 -5.78
N VAL A 24 -11.53 5.62 -4.92
CA VAL A 24 -11.97 5.45 -3.52
C VAL A 24 -11.63 6.67 -2.67
N PHE A 25 -10.39 7.16 -2.73
CA PHE A 25 -9.92 8.19 -1.79
C PHE A 25 -10.35 9.59 -2.19
N ILE A 26 -10.45 9.87 -3.46
CA ILE A 26 -10.78 11.22 -3.94
C ILE A 26 -12.24 11.31 -4.37
N GLN A 27 -12.68 10.46 -5.29
CA GLN A 27 -14.04 10.56 -5.83
C GLN A 27 -15.10 10.21 -4.81
N GLU A 28 -14.87 9.20 -3.96
CA GLU A 28 -15.86 8.81 -2.97
C GLU A 28 -15.70 9.54 -1.64
N ARG A 29 -14.46 9.75 -1.17
CA ARG A 29 -14.23 10.21 0.20
C ARG A 29 -13.64 11.60 0.32
N GLY A 30 -13.11 12.15 -0.76
CA GLY A 30 -12.50 13.48 -0.74
C GLY A 30 -11.30 13.60 0.21
N LYS A 31 -10.56 12.50 0.42
CA LYS A 31 -9.48 12.48 1.43
C LYS A 31 -8.25 13.29 1.05
N PHE A 32 -8.03 13.50 -0.23
CA PHE A 32 -6.86 14.24 -0.73
C PHE A 32 -7.35 15.49 -1.44
N SER A 33 -6.80 16.63 -1.07
CA SER A 33 -7.31 17.92 -1.51
C SER A 33 -6.91 18.32 -2.92
N SER A 34 -5.96 17.63 -3.51
CA SER A 34 -5.49 17.98 -4.85
C SER A 34 -5.58 16.77 -5.77
N SER A 35 -6.71 16.65 -6.43
CA SER A 35 -6.82 15.71 -7.51
C SER A 35 -6.85 16.52 -8.79
N SER A 36 -5.92 16.23 -9.68
CA SER A 36 -5.97 16.74 -11.04
C SER A 36 -6.93 15.85 -11.82
N LEU A 37 -7.91 16.46 -12.48
CA LEU A 37 -8.75 15.72 -13.43
C LEU A 37 -7.93 15.18 -14.59
N ASP A 38 -6.76 15.80 -14.86
CA ASP A 38 -5.85 15.35 -15.92
C ASP A 38 -5.06 14.11 -15.52
N TYR A 39 -5.00 13.80 -14.22
CA TYR A 39 -4.27 12.63 -13.73
C TYR A 39 -5.08 11.96 -12.61
N PRO A 40 -6.12 11.19 -12.97
CA PRO A 40 -7.00 10.56 -11.98
C PRO A 40 -6.38 9.28 -11.40
N ARG A 41 -5.22 9.41 -10.80
CA ARG A 41 -4.46 8.31 -10.19
C ARG A 41 -3.77 8.80 -8.94
N ILE A 42 -3.62 7.94 -7.96
CA ILE A 42 -2.83 8.23 -6.76
C ILE A 42 -1.60 7.33 -6.77
N VAL A 43 -0.44 7.96 -6.82
CA VAL A 43 0.86 7.31 -6.76
C VAL A 43 1.81 8.23 -5.99
N ASP A 44 2.66 7.67 -5.15
CA ASP A 44 3.68 8.44 -4.46
C ASP A 44 5.04 7.75 -4.61
N HIS A 45 6.09 8.37 -4.02
CA HIS A 45 7.44 7.83 -4.17
C HIS A 45 7.61 6.45 -3.53
N PHE A 46 6.78 6.08 -2.56
CA PHE A 46 6.85 4.75 -1.94
C PHE A 46 6.40 3.64 -2.89
N ASP A 47 5.67 3.97 -3.95
CA ASP A 47 5.30 2.99 -4.97
C ASP A 47 6.46 2.61 -5.88
N THR A 48 7.54 3.37 -5.87
CA THR A 48 8.69 3.18 -6.75
C THR A 48 9.91 2.59 -6.05
N LEU A 49 9.83 2.40 -4.74
CA LEU A 49 10.96 1.92 -3.95
C LEU A 49 11.11 0.40 -4.04
N PRO A 50 12.34 -0.10 -3.89
CA PRO A 50 12.54 -1.55 -3.77
C PRO A 50 11.76 -2.11 -2.59
N GLY A 51 11.27 -3.33 -2.74
CA GLY A 51 10.52 -4.00 -1.69
C GLY A 51 9.06 -3.56 -1.57
N VAL A 52 8.53 -2.81 -2.53
CA VAL A 52 7.11 -2.51 -2.57
C VAL A 52 6.34 -3.66 -3.23
N ALA A 53 5.16 -3.95 -2.68
CA ALA A 53 4.20 -4.86 -3.30
C ALA A 53 2.84 -4.17 -3.30
N ASN A 54 2.29 -3.95 -4.47
CA ASN A 54 0.92 -3.47 -4.64
C ASN A 54 0.05 -4.68 -4.92
N VAL A 55 -0.64 -5.15 -3.89
CA VAL A 55 -1.55 -6.30 -3.99
C VAL A 55 -2.86 -5.82 -4.57
N VAL A 56 -3.40 -6.55 -5.52
CA VAL A 56 -4.66 -6.19 -6.18
C VAL A 56 -5.55 -7.41 -6.28
N ALA A 57 -6.83 -7.20 -6.03
CA ALA A 57 -7.86 -8.21 -6.20
C ALA A 57 -8.72 -7.86 -7.40
N TYR A 58 -8.98 -8.84 -8.23
CA TYR A 58 -9.81 -8.71 -9.42
C TYR A 58 -11.02 -9.61 -9.35
N GLU A 59 -12.13 -9.08 -9.81
CA GLU A 59 -13.26 -9.90 -10.25
C GLU A 59 -13.33 -9.78 -11.76
N GLY A 60 -13.01 -10.87 -12.48
CA GLY A 60 -12.80 -10.78 -13.91
C GLY A 60 -11.67 -9.83 -14.24
N ASN A 61 -11.94 -8.80 -15.01
CA ASN A 61 -10.96 -7.78 -15.39
C ASN A 61 -11.08 -6.51 -14.55
N LYS A 62 -11.97 -6.50 -13.56
CA LYS A 62 -12.22 -5.32 -12.74
C LYS A 62 -11.42 -5.38 -11.46
N ALA A 63 -10.59 -4.37 -11.21
CA ALA A 63 -9.91 -4.23 -9.93
C ALA A 63 -10.92 -3.79 -8.86
N ILE A 64 -11.02 -4.55 -7.78
CA ILE A 64 -12.01 -4.31 -6.75
C ILE A 64 -11.41 -3.96 -5.40
N ALA A 65 -10.14 -4.28 -5.17
CA ALA A 65 -9.46 -3.93 -3.93
C ALA A 65 -7.96 -3.85 -4.17
N THR A 66 -7.27 -3.05 -3.38
CA THR A 66 -5.81 -2.97 -3.41
C THR A 66 -5.27 -2.60 -2.04
N LEU A 67 -4.04 -3.04 -1.78
CA LEU A 67 -3.29 -2.74 -0.57
C LEU A 67 -1.82 -2.65 -0.95
N ARG A 68 -1.12 -1.64 -0.44
CA ARG A 68 0.32 -1.53 -0.62
C ARG A 68 1.04 -2.06 0.61
N VAL A 69 2.06 -2.88 0.38
CA VAL A 69 2.99 -3.33 1.41
C VAL A 69 4.37 -2.80 1.06
N ASN A 70 4.97 -2.07 1.98
CA ASN A 70 6.34 -1.57 1.83
C ASN A 70 7.25 -2.27 2.82
N ARG A 71 8.39 -2.76 2.33
CA ARG A 71 9.49 -3.20 3.17
C ARG A 71 10.33 -1.98 3.53
N ASP A 72 10.89 -1.98 4.75
CA ASP A 72 11.70 -0.87 5.22
C ASP A 72 12.90 -0.62 4.30
N THR A 73 13.25 0.65 4.17
CA THR A 73 14.38 1.14 3.37
C THR A 73 15.15 2.17 4.18
N PRO A 74 16.34 2.62 3.69
CA PRO A 74 17.06 3.69 4.38
C PRO A 74 16.29 4.98 4.54
N ILE A 75 15.27 5.25 3.71
CA ILE A 75 14.42 6.42 3.87
C ILE A 75 13.17 6.14 4.72
N GLY A 76 13.04 4.93 5.24
CA GLY A 76 11.98 4.54 6.15
C GLY A 76 10.74 3.98 5.46
N LEU A 77 9.68 3.89 6.24
CA LEU A 77 8.36 3.40 5.83
C LEU A 77 7.40 4.59 5.69
N PRO A 78 6.30 4.44 4.94
CA PRO A 78 5.31 5.52 4.80
C PRO A 78 4.83 6.09 6.14
N ALA A 79 4.62 5.23 7.14
CA ALA A 79 4.13 5.66 8.44
C ALA A 79 5.16 6.50 9.23
N ASP A 80 6.46 6.38 8.91
CA ASP A 80 7.51 7.15 9.59
C ASP A 80 7.37 8.67 9.34
N GLY A 81 6.67 9.06 8.29
CA GLY A 81 6.40 10.47 8.03
C GLY A 81 5.35 11.08 8.95
N HIS A 82 4.57 10.26 9.64
CA HIS A 82 3.48 10.68 10.49
C HIS A 82 3.70 10.38 11.98
N PHE A 83 4.51 9.38 12.29
CA PHE A 83 4.73 8.91 13.65
C PHE A 83 6.21 8.60 13.86
N ASP A 84 6.70 8.82 15.07
CA ASP A 84 8.06 8.44 15.43
C ASP A 84 8.05 7.05 16.06
N PHE A 85 8.53 6.08 15.32
CA PHE A 85 8.62 4.68 15.76
C PHE A 85 10.03 4.30 16.24
N SER A 86 10.94 5.26 16.42
CA SER A 86 12.35 4.96 16.71
C SER A 86 12.53 4.12 17.97
N ASN A 87 11.81 4.42 19.05
CA ASN A 87 11.90 3.66 20.29
C ASN A 87 11.39 2.24 20.13
N ILE A 88 10.27 2.07 19.44
CA ILE A 88 9.67 0.76 19.19
C ILE A 88 10.59 -0.07 18.29
N ARG A 89 11.15 0.53 17.24
CA ARG A 89 12.10 -0.14 16.36
C ARG A 89 13.32 -0.62 17.11
N SER A 90 13.90 0.23 17.97
CA SER A 90 15.06 -0.11 18.76
C SER A 90 14.78 -1.26 19.73
N SER A 91 13.62 -1.22 20.39
CA SER A 91 13.21 -2.26 21.33
C SER A 91 13.01 -3.61 20.61
N ILE A 92 12.34 -3.61 19.49
CA ILE A 92 12.10 -4.84 18.69
C ILE A 92 13.41 -5.40 18.17
N LYS A 93 14.31 -4.55 17.67
CA LYS A 93 15.62 -4.99 17.18
C LYS A 93 16.42 -5.67 18.28
N ARG A 94 16.40 -5.12 19.49
CA ARG A 94 17.11 -5.70 20.63
C ARG A 94 16.53 -7.06 21.01
N GLN A 95 15.22 -7.15 21.16
CA GLN A 95 14.52 -8.38 21.51
C GLN A 95 14.74 -9.47 20.45
N TYR A 96 14.64 -9.10 19.19
CA TYR A 96 14.78 -10.04 18.08
C TYR A 96 16.21 -10.56 17.99
N ARG A 97 17.20 -9.69 18.16
CA ARG A 97 18.61 -10.05 18.14
C ARG A 97 18.95 -11.00 19.29
N ASP A 98 18.42 -10.72 20.48
CA ASP A 98 18.68 -11.53 21.67
C ASP A 98 18.08 -12.94 21.54
N SER A 99 16.93 -13.07 20.86
CA SER A 99 16.25 -14.36 20.73
C SER A 99 16.65 -15.15 19.48
N ASN A 100 16.97 -14.47 18.37
CA ASN A 100 17.20 -15.13 17.07
C ASN A 100 18.59 -14.88 16.49
N GLY A 101 19.34 -13.91 17.00
CA GLY A 101 20.63 -13.54 16.45
C GLY A 101 20.56 -12.86 15.08
N GLN A 102 19.38 -12.43 14.66
CA GLN A 102 19.15 -11.80 13.35
C GLN A 102 18.49 -10.45 13.51
N GLU A 103 18.61 -9.60 12.49
CA GLU A 103 17.89 -8.34 12.44
C GLU A 103 16.46 -8.55 11.96
N PRO A 104 15.46 -7.93 12.58
CA PRO A 104 14.09 -8.01 12.09
C PRO A 104 13.91 -7.22 10.81
N ILE A 105 12.92 -7.60 10.02
CA ILE A 105 12.50 -6.86 8.83
C ILE A 105 11.17 -6.19 9.15
N PHE A 106 11.12 -4.86 8.99
CA PHE A 106 9.90 -4.09 9.21
C PHE A 106 9.16 -3.91 7.89
N VAL A 107 7.84 -4.04 7.95
CA VAL A 107 6.98 -3.79 6.80
C VAL A 107 5.80 -2.93 7.23
N SER A 108 5.21 -2.24 6.28
CA SER A 108 4.04 -1.39 6.52
C SER A 108 2.97 -1.67 5.47
N GLY A 109 1.73 -1.86 5.92
CA GLY A 109 0.58 -1.91 5.03
C GLY A 109 -0.07 -0.53 4.96
N SER A 110 -0.41 -0.08 3.77
CA SER A 110 -0.99 1.24 3.55
C SER A 110 -1.80 1.26 2.25
N MET A 111 -2.48 2.37 2.00
CA MET A 111 -3.23 2.60 0.76
C MET A 111 -4.27 1.50 0.50
N LEU A 112 -4.95 1.05 1.56
CA LEU A 112 -6.05 0.09 1.40
C LEU A 112 -7.24 0.79 0.75
N ALA A 113 -7.67 0.28 -0.39
CA ALA A 113 -8.83 0.79 -1.11
C ALA A 113 -9.70 -0.38 -1.56
N ILE A 114 -10.98 -0.32 -1.25
CA ILE A 114 -11.95 -1.34 -1.65
C ILE A 114 -13.08 -0.63 -2.39
N HIS A 115 -13.37 -1.11 -3.60
CA HIS A 115 -14.44 -0.56 -4.41
C HIS A 115 -15.77 -0.60 -3.64
N LYS A 116 -16.55 0.46 -3.73
CA LYS A 116 -17.77 0.64 -2.92
C LYS A 116 -18.75 -0.52 -3.03
N ASP A 117 -18.86 -1.15 -4.20
CA ASP A 117 -19.80 -2.23 -4.43
C ASP A 117 -19.35 -3.55 -3.78
N TYR A 118 -18.16 -3.60 -3.22
CA TYR A 118 -17.56 -4.80 -2.63
C TYR A 118 -17.31 -4.65 -1.13
N ARG A 119 -17.70 -3.52 -0.55
CA ARG A 119 -17.59 -3.31 0.90
C ARG A 119 -18.84 -3.86 1.59
N ASN A 120 -18.65 -4.41 2.79
CA ASN A 120 -19.75 -4.95 3.61
C ASN A 120 -20.44 -6.17 3.00
N LYS A 121 -19.67 -6.99 2.27
CA LYS A 121 -20.21 -8.21 1.65
C LYS A 121 -19.47 -9.45 2.09
#